data_1118450a5f402a55dd1760d722cdf6ae
#
_entry.id   1118450a5f402a55dd1760d722cdf6ae
#
_cell.length_a   1.000
_cell.length_b   1.000
_cell.length_c   1.000
_cell.angle_alpha   90.00
_cell.angle_beta   90.00
_cell.angle_gamma   90.00
#
_symmetry.space_group_name_H-M   'P 1'
#
loop_
_entity.id
_entity.type
_entity.pdbx_description
1 polymer ?
#
loop_
_entity_poly.entity_id
_entity_poly.type
_entity_poly.pdbx_seq_one_letter_code
_entity_poly.pdbx_strand_id
1 'polypeptide(L)'
;MLAINDAYRPDGTVFLPPQGLIAVALAKPVNVSGTALYNYTEGYGSYLIPAVMMVIIFQTLLMVIGMVTGDEYQNKGVRAYLPFGHSWGTATRIVAGKTLVYCSLYAVFAFFLLGLLPHFFSIPNIGSGRDILIMLIPYLLATSFFGLAASWYFTDSEAPLLMIAFFSVGLIFLSGVSYPMELMPWYWRAAHYILPAAPGTLAFVKLNSMGGDMADIRPEYITLWIQTAVYFALAVWVYRKKLLRSIPLKA
;
A
#
# COMPACT_ATOMS: atom_id res chain seq x y z
N MET A 1 9.97 34.97 20.59
CA MET A 1 9.52 36.01 21.49
C MET A 1 10.75 36.90 21.80
N LEU A 2 10.94 38.02 21.07
CA LEU A 2 11.90 39.01 21.52
C LEU A 2 11.44 39.42 22.90
N ALA A 3 12.21 39.08 23.89
CA ALA A 3 11.87 39.43 25.27
C ALA A 3 11.79 40.94 25.34
N ILE A 4 10.65 41.48 25.72
CA ILE A 4 10.41 42.93 25.91
C ILE A 4 11.47 43.53 26.86
N ASN A 5 12.09 42.70 27.69
CA ASN A 5 13.17 43.07 28.61
C ASN A 5 14.46 43.53 27.91
N ASP A 6 14.73 43.13 26.68
CA ASP A 6 15.95 43.52 25.97
C ASP A 6 15.81 44.90 25.25
N ALA A 7 14.60 45.47 25.29
CA ALA A 7 14.35 46.78 24.70
C ALA A 7 14.75 47.95 25.63
N TYR A 8 15.07 47.67 26.91
CA TYR A 8 15.47 48.71 27.87
C TYR A 8 16.95 48.58 28.23
N ARG A 9 17.69 49.67 28.09
CA ARG A 9 19.04 49.79 28.65
C ARG A 9 18.96 50.15 30.12
N PRO A 10 20.02 49.87 30.89
CA PRO A 10 20.07 50.22 32.32
C PRO A 10 19.94 51.74 32.60
N ASP A 11 20.13 52.58 31.57
CA ASP A 11 20.00 54.06 31.65
C ASP A 11 18.56 54.56 31.38
N GLY A 12 17.59 53.67 31.23
CA GLY A 12 16.20 54.02 30.99
C GLY A 12 15.87 54.45 29.55
N THR A 13 16.86 54.41 28.62
CA THR A 13 16.62 54.73 27.22
C THR A 13 16.06 53.53 26.47
N VAL A 14 15.01 53.76 25.64
CA VAL A 14 14.42 52.71 24.78
C VAL A 14 15.33 52.46 23.59
N PHE A 15 15.80 51.22 23.43
CA PHE A 15 16.52 50.82 22.22
C PHE A 15 15.55 50.67 21.06
N LEU A 16 15.57 51.59 20.12
CA LEU A 16 14.86 51.49 18.87
C LEU A 16 15.78 50.76 17.86
N PRO A 17 15.44 49.53 17.43
CA PRO A 17 16.25 48.84 16.47
C PRO A 17 16.23 49.58 15.11
N PRO A 18 17.30 49.44 14.29
CA PRO A 18 17.35 50.05 12.96
C PRO A 18 16.09 49.74 12.14
N GLN A 19 15.63 50.67 11.32
CA GLN A 19 14.36 50.54 10.56
C GLN A 19 14.23 49.24 9.81
N GLY A 20 15.35 48.65 9.32
CA GLY A 20 15.36 47.36 8.67
C GLY A 20 14.98 46.20 9.57
N LEU A 21 15.38 46.21 10.85
CA LEU A 21 15.01 45.18 11.85
C LEU A 21 13.53 45.26 12.22
N ILE A 22 13.00 46.49 12.32
CA ILE A 22 11.56 46.70 12.54
C ILE A 22 10.75 46.18 11.35
N ALA A 23 11.20 46.47 10.14
CA ALA A 23 10.54 45.98 8.93
C ALA A 23 10.54 44.43 8.83
N VAL A 24 11.65 43.76 9.21
CA VAL A 24 11.74 42.31 9.30
C VAL A 24 10.85 41.74 10.42
N ALA A 25 10.81 42.38 11.58
CA ALA A 25 9.96 41.95 12.71
C ALA A 25 8.46 42.13 12.39
N LEU A 26 8.09 43.17 11.64
CA LEU A 26 6.72 43.38 11.18
C LEU A 26 6.33 42.44 10.02
N ALA A 27 7.30 42.09 9.15
CA ALA A 27 7.06 41.14 8.05
C ALA A 27 6.95 39.68 8.54
N LYS A 28 7.57 39.34 9.70
CA LYS A 28 7.49 38.01 10.33
C LYS A 28 7.16 38.16 11.81
N PRO A 29 5.93 38.55 12.17
CA PRO A 29 5.53 38.80 13.55
C PRO A 29 5.56 37.57 14.45
N VAL A 30 5.62 36.36 13.88
CA VAL A 30 5.72 35.09 14.58
C VAL A 30 6.83 34.26 13.96
N ASN A 31 7.84 33.94 14.74
CA ASN A 31 8.86 32.97 14.37
C ASN A 31 8.27 31.57 14.62
N VAL A 32 7.67 30.98 13.59
CA VAL A 32 7.21 29.59 13.64
C VAL A 32 8.42 28.69 13.38
N SER A 33 8.99 28.14 14.46
CA SER A 33 9.92 27.01 14.34
C SER A 33 9.10 25.72 14.24
N GLY A 34 8.79 25.31 13.03
CA GLY A 34 8.19 24.00 12.77
C GLY A 34 9.29 22.96 12.71
N THR A 35 9.29 21.98 13.62
CA THR A 35 10.02 20.74 13.47
C THR A 35 9.08 19.73 12.82
N ALA A 36 9.43 19.23 11.63
CA ALA A 36 8.68 18.16 11.00
C ALA A 36 8.86 16.87 11.80
N LEU A 37 7.82 16.48 12.55
CA LEU A 37 7.83 15.28 13.40
C LEU A 37 7.90 13.97 12.62
N TYR A 38 7.38 13.92 11.38
CA TYR A 38 7.19 12.69 10.60
C TYR A 38 7.75 12.76 9.19
N ASN A 39 8.25 13.89 8.73
CA ASN A 39 8.87 14.06 7.43
C ASN A 39 10.18 14.83 7.58
N TYR A 40 11.25 14.11 7.91
CA TYR A 40 12.56 14.68 8.22
C TYR A 40 13.13 15.59 7.11
N THR A 41 12.81 15.28 5.85
CA THR A 41 13.31 16.04 4.70
C THR A 41 12.37 17.16 4.24
N GLU A 42 11.21 17.31 4.88
CA GLU A 42 10.13 18.24 4.49
C GLU A 42 9.75 18.17 3.01
N GLY A 43 10.24 17.12 2.30
CA GLY A 43 10.01 16.89 0.89
C GLY A 43 8.73 16.09 0.65
N TYR A 44 7.87 16.55 -0.25
CA TYR A 44 6.69 15.78 -0.67
C TYR A 44 7.08 14.42 -1.27
N GLY A 45 8.21 14.36 -1.98
CA GLY A 45 8.73 13.13 -2.59
C GLY A 45 9.11 12.05 -1.57
N SER A 46 9.73 12.41 -0.45
CA SER A 46 10.15 11.45 0.59
C SER A 46 8.98 10.74 1.29
N TYR A 47 7.80 11.33 1.23
CA TYR A 47 6.57 10.77 1.77
C TYR A 47 5.75 10.01 0.73
N LEU A 48 5.61 10.58 -0.49
CA LEU A 48 4.77 10.01 -1.53
C LEU A 48 5.42 8.84 -2.27
N ILE A 49 6.74 8.90 -2.53
CA ILE A 49 7.44 7.84 -3.28
C ILE A 49 7.30 6.46 -2.59
N PRO A 50 7.52 6.31 -1.28
CA PRO A 50 7.29 5.03 -0.59
C PRO A 50 5.85 4.52 -0.75
N ALA A 51 4.86 5.40 -0.67
CA ALA A 51 3.47 5.04 -0.89
C ALA A 51 3.21 4.52 -2.31
N VAL A 52 3.75 5.21 -3.31
CA VAL A 52 3.63 4.81 -4.72
C VAL A 52 4.28 3.45 -4.97
N MET A 53 5.44 3.18 -4.37
CA MET A 53 6.11 1.87 -4.49
C MET A 53 5.22 0.72 -4.01
N MET A 54 4.52 0.88 -2.89
CA MET A 54 3.58 -0.13 -2.40
C MET A 54 2.39 -0.32 -3.35
N VAL A 55 1.85 0.76 -3.89
CA VAL A 55 0.76 0.70 -4.88
C VAL A 55 1.23 0.00 -6.16
N ILE A 56 2.46 0.24 -6.61
CA ILE A 56 3.05 -0.45 -7.78
C ILE A 56 3.14 -1.96 -7.54
N ILE A 57 3.57 -2.41 -6.35
CA ILE A 57 3.59 -3.83 -6.00
C ILE A 57 2.19 -4.43 -6.10
N PHE A 58 1.19 -3.77 -5.53
CA PHE A 58 -0.20 -4.22 -5.60
C PHE A 58 -0.70 -4.34 -7.04
N GLN A 59 -0.54 -3.28 -7.83
CA GLN A 59 -1.04 -3.20 -9.19
C GLN A 59 -0.39 -4.23 -10.10
N THR A 60 0.93 -4.31 -10.08
CA THR A 60 1.66 -5.24 -10.94
C THR A 60 1.35 -6.70 -10.58
N LEU A 61 1.25 -7.01 -9.27
CA LEU A 61 0.85 -8.35 -8.83
C LEU A 61 -0.57 -8.69 -9.29
N LEU A 62 -1.50 -7.76 -9.16
CA LEU A 62 -2.88 -7.95 -9.60
C LEU A 62 -2.97 -8.11 -11.13
N MET A 63 -2.17 -7.33 -11.88
CA MET A 63 -2.06 -7.44 -13.35
C MET A 63 -1.56 -8.81 -13.76
N VAL A 64 -0.46 -9.29 -13.18
CA VAL A 64 0.10 -10.63 -13.48
C VAL A 64 -0.91 -11.73 -13.18
N ILE A 65 -1.57 -11.68 -12.01
CA ILE A 65 -2.60 -12.67 -11.68
C ILE A 65 -3.77 -12.60 -12.66
N GLY A 66 -4.20 -11.40 -13.03
CA GLY A 66 -5.28 -11.19 -13.99
C GLY A 66 -4.95 -11.73 -15.38
N MET A 67 -3.77 -11.39 -15.90
CA MET A 67 -3.29 -11.85 -17.20
C MET A 67 -3.16 -13.38 -17.26
N VAL A 68 -2.49 -14.00 -16.29
CA VAL A 68 -2.33 -15.46 -16.21
C VAL A 68 -3.68 -16.15 -16.09
N THR A 69 -4.61 -15.57 -15.33
CA THR A 69 -5.93 -16.18 -15.16
C THR A 69 -6.81 -16.01 -16.39
N GLY A 70 -6.69 -14.86 -17.10
CA GLY A 70 -7.36 -14.63 -18.40
C GLY A 70 -6.85 -15.62 -19.46
N ASP A 71 -5.54 -15.80 -19.55
CA ASP A 71 -4.93 -16.80 -20.43
C ASP A 71 -5.38 -18.23 -20.11
N GLU A 72 -5.41 -18.60 -18.82
CA GLU A 72 -5.97 -19.88 -18.39
C GLU A 72 -7.44 -20.06 -18.80
N TYR A 73 -8.22 -18.99 -18.78
CA TYR A 73 -9.62 -19.06 -19.21
C TYR A 73 -9.73 -19.26 -20.72
N GLN A 74 -9.00 -18.49 -21.53
CA GLN A 74 -9.00 -18.57 -22.99
C GLN A 74 -8.50 -19.93 -23.49
N ASN A 75 -7.39 -20.41 -22.93
CA ASN A 75 -6.76 -21.67 -23.33
C ASN A 75 -7.36 -22.92 -22.65
N LYS A 76 -8.47 -22.76 -21.91
CA LYS A 76 -9.11 -23.84 -21.16
C LYS A 76 -8.15 -24.54 -20.18
N GLY A 77 -7.11 -23.84 -19.73
CA GLY A 77 -6.06 -24.36 -18.85
C GLY A 77 -6.58 -24.89 -17.52
N VAL A 78 -7.75 -24.41 -17.07
CA VAL A 78 -8.43 -24.93 -15.87
C VAL A 78 -8.74 -26.43 -15.99
N ARG A 79 -8.90 -26.95 -17.21
CA ARG A 79 -9.12 -28.39 -17.46
C ARG A 79 -7.91 -29.25 -17.08
N ALA A 80 -6.71 -28.69 -17.08
CA ALA A 80 -5.51 -29.41 -16.63
C ALA A 80 -5.59 -29.82 -15.15
N TYR A 81 -6.41 -29.17 -14.36
CA TYR A 81 -6.61 -29.51 -12.95
C TYR A 81 -7.71 -30.54 -12.71
N LEU A 82 -8.52 -30.89 -13.71
CA LEU A 82 -9.61 -31.86 -13.58
C LEU A 82 -9.19 -33.25 -13.08
N PRO A 83 -8.01 -33.80 -13.48
CA PRO A 83 -7.56 -35.11 -12.98
C PRO A 83 -7.38 -35.15 -11.48
N PHE A 84 -7.17 -34.01 -10.82
CA PHE A 84 -6.97 -33.90 -9.36
C PHE A 84 -8.28 -33.86 -8.57
N GLY A 85 -9.44 -33.88 -9.26
CA GLY A 85 -10.77 -33.91 -8.64
C GLY A 85 -11.38 -32.52 -8.41
N HIS A 86 -12.63 -32.49 -7.91
CA HIS A 86 -13.45 -31.27 -7.75
C HIS A 86 -13.69 -30.90 -6.29
N SER A 87 -12.88 -31.48 -5.39
CA SER A 87 -13.03 -31.28 -3.96
C SER A 87 -12.58 -29.90 -3.51
N TRP A 88 -13.03 -29.49 -2.34
CA TRP A 88 -12.52 -28.28 -1.67
C TRP A 88 -11.00 -28.35 -1.48
N GLY A 89 -10.47 -29.52 -1.14
CA GLY A 89 -9.04 -29.73 -0.98
C GLY A 89 -8.24 -29.49 -2.25
N THR A 90 -8.78 -29.88 -3.43
CA THR A 90 -8.14 -29.59 -4.73
C THR A 90 -8.09 -28.10 -4.99
N ALA A 91 -9.22 -27.38 -4.79
CA ALA A 91 -9.26 -25.94 -4.97
C ALA A 91 -8.28 -25.21 -4.03
N THR A 92 -8.21 -25.61 -2.77
CA THR A 92 -7.26 -25.07 -1.79
C THR A 92 -5.80 -25.27 -2.22
N ARG A 93 -5.44 -26.48 -2.70
CA ARG A 93 -4.08 -26.76 -3.17
C ARG A 93 -3.71 -25.93 -4.39
N ILE A 94 -4.62 -25.74 -5.33
CA ILE A 94 -4.40 -24.89 -6.52
C ILE A 94 -4.19 -23.44 -6.09
N VAL A 95 -5.06 -22.89 -5.25
CA VAL A 95 -4.95 -21.51 -4.76
C VAL A 95 -3.66 -21.33 -3.98
N ALA A 96 -3.33 -22.23 -3.05
CA ALA A 96 -2.10 -22.15 -2.26
C ALA A 96 -0.83 -22.25 -3.13
N GLY A 97 -0.80 -23.18 -4.10
CA GLY A 97 0.32 -23.35 -5.01
C GLY A 97 0.56 -22.10 -5.88
N LYS A 98 -0.50 -21.54 -6.46
CA LYS A 98 -0.41 -20.29 -7.24
C LYS A 98 0.06 -19.11 -6.37
N THR A 99 -0.52 -18.95 -5.19
CA THR A 99 -0.14 -17.89 -4.27
C THR A 99 1.32 -18.00 -3.85
N LEU A 100 1.82 -19.22 -3.60
CA LEU A 100 3.22 -19.42 -3.25
C LEU A 100 4.16 -18.93 -4.36
N VAL A 101 3.85 -19.22 -5.63
CA VAL A 101 4.63 -18.75 -6.78
C VAL A 101 4.57 -17.23 -6.88
N TYR A 102 3.39 -16.63 -6.79
CA TYR A 102 3.25 -15.17 -6.84
C TYR A 102 3.96 -14.47 -5.69
N CYS A 103 3.79 -14.96 -4.46
CA CYS A 103 4.44 -14.38 -3.29
C CYS A 103 5.97 -14.51 -3.37
N SER A 104 6.52 -15.64 -3.83
CA SER A 104 7.96 -15.79 -3.97
C SER A 104 8.55 -14.84 -5.01
N LEU A 105 7.90 -14.70 -6.17
CA LEU A 105 8.32 -13.77 -7.21
C LEU A 105 8.25 -12.32 -6.71
N TYR A 106 7.15 -11.96 -6.08
CA TYR A 106 6.93 -10.60 -5.60
C TYR A 106 7.69 -10.27 -4.31
N ALA A 107 8.13 -11.25 -3.53
CA ALA A 107 9.07 -11.03 -2.44
C ALA A 107 10.43 -10.53 -2.97
N VAL A 108 10.92 -11.11 -4.06
CA VAL A 108 12.14 -10.64 -4.74
C VAL A 108 11.94 -9.24 -5.33
N PHE A 109 10.81 -9.02 -6.00
CA PHE A 109 10.48 -7.71 -6.57
C PHE A 109 10.33 -6.63 -5.49
N ALA A 110 9.65 -6.94 -4.39
CA ALA A 110 9.50 -6.04 -3.26
C ALA A 110 10.84 -5.74 -2.58
N PHE A 111 11.72 -6.74 -2.43
CA PHE A 111 13.08 -6.51 -1.92
C PHE A 111 13.87 -5.54 -2.81
N PHE A 112 13.76 -5.69 -4.13
CA PHE A 112 14.37 -4.74 -5.07
C PHE A 112 13.76 -3.34 -4.94
N LEU A 113 12.43 -3.24 -4.97
CA LEU A 113 11.72 -1.96 -5.02
C LEU A 113 11.78 -1.20 -3.69
N LEU A 114 11.63 -1.89 -2.56
CA LEU A 114 11.57 -1.27 -1.23
C LEU A 114 12.94 -1.22 -0.53
N GLY A 115 13.87 -2.10 -0.91
CA GLY A 115 15.19 -2.16 -0.32
C GLY A 115 16.27 -1.49 -1.16
N LEU A 116 16.53 -2.02 -2.37
CA LEU A 116 17.63 -1.52 -3.21
C LEU A 116 17.34 -0.15 -3.82
N LEU A 117 16.15 0.07 -4.37
CA LEU A 117 15.83 1.29 -5.09
C LEU A 117 15.94 2.55 -4.22
N PRO A 118 15.40 2.59 -2.98
CA PRO A 118 15.59 3.72 -2.08
C PRO A 118 17.06 3.98 -1.75
N HIS A 119 17.86 2.92 -1.64
CA HIS A 119 19.30 3.05 -1.38
C HIS A 119 20.03 3.75 -2.54
N PHE A 120 19.74 3.39 -3.80
CA PHE A 120 20.34 4.03 -4.97
C PHE A 120 19.94 5.48 -5.15
N PHE A 121 18.71 5.84 -4.81
CA PHE A 121 18.21 7.20 -4.96
C PHE A 121 18.30 8.04 -3.67
N SER A 122 19.01 7.53 -2.65
CA SER A 122 19.15 8.21 -1.35
C SER A 122 17.81 8.64 -0.74
N ILE A 123 16.76 7.85 -0.96
CA ILE A 123 15.44 8.09 -0.36
C ILE A 123 15.55 7.69 1.12
N PRO A 124 15.18 8.59 2.05
CA PRO A 124 15.29 8.29 3.48
C PRO A 124 14.41 7.08 3.85
N ASN A 125 15.05 6.10 4.46
CA ASN A 125 14.40 4.95 5.06
C ASN A 125 14.77 4.93 6.54
N ILE A 126 13.81 5.32 7.39
CA ILE A 126 14.00 5.41 8.85
C ILE A 126 13.53 4.12 9.52
N GLY A 127 12.71 3.33 8.82
CA GLY A 127 12.05 2.14 9.35
C GLY A 127 12.97 0.95 9.58
N SER A 128 12.56 0.08 10.51
CA SER A 128 13.17 -1.22 10.73
C SER A 128 12.90 -2.16 9.55
N GLY A 129 13.94 -2.62 8.86
CA GLY A 129 13.80 -3.58 7.76
C GLY A 129 13.07 -4.88 8.17
N ARG A 130 13.24 -5.30 9.45
CA ARG A 130 12.54 -6.46 10.00
C ARG A 130 11.03 -6.26 10.03
N ASP A 131 10.56 -5.10 10.50
CA ASP A 131 9.15 -4.81 10.65
C ASP A 131 8.47 -4.66 9.29
N ILE A 132 9.19 -4.08 8.32
CA ILE A 132 8.76 -4.01 6.93
C ILE A 132 8.57 -5.43 6.35
N LEU A 133 9.53 -6.34 6.56
CA LEU A 133 9.42 -7.73 6.09
C LEU A 133 8.23 -8.47 6.73
N ILE A 134 8.01 -8.29 8.04
CA ILE A 134 6.88 -8.90 8.74
C ILE A 134 5.55 -8.38 8.19
N MET A 135 5.43 -7.08 7.92
CA MET A 135 4.24 -6.46 7.34
C MET A 135 4.00 -6.91 5.89
N LEU A 136 5.07 -7.14 5.12
CA LEU A 136 4.98 -7.51 3.72
C LEU A 136 4.35 -8.89 3.51
N ILE A 137 4.49 -9.81 4.48
CA ILE A 137 3.93 -11.16 4.39
C ILE A 137 2.40 -11.12 4.22
N PRO A 138 1.60 -10.58 5.17
CA PRO A 138 0.15 -10.54 4.99
C PRO A 138 -0.28 -9.66 3.83
N TYR A 139 0.50 -8.64 3.47
CA TYR A 139 0.22 -7.77 2.33
C TYR A 139 0.26 -8.53 1.00
N LEU A 140 1.34 -9.29 0.73
CA LEU A 140 1.47 -10.10 -0.49
C LEU A 140 0.45 -11.22 -0.53
N LEU A 141 0.17 -11.88 0.61
CA LEU A 141 -0.85 -12.92 0.70
C LEU A 141 -2.24 -12.35 0.43
N ALA A 142 -2.64 -11.27 1.08
CA ALA A 142 -3.94 -10.62 0.88
C ALA A 142 -4.12 -10.19 -0.57
N THR A 143 -3.10 -9.56 -1.18
CA THR A 143 -3.13 -9.13 -2.58
C THR A 143 -3.24 -10.30 -3.54
N SER A 144 -2.48 -11.37 -3.32
CA SER A 144 -2.53 -12.57 -4.15
C SER A 144 -3.90 -13.25 -4.08
N PHE A 145 -4.46 -13.43 -2.89
CA PHE A 145 -5.78 -14.01 -2.73
C PHE A 145 -6.89 -13.11 -3.28
N PHE A 146 -6.77 -11.80 -3.12
CA PHE A 146 -7.68 -10.84 -3.73
C PHE A 146 -7.68 -10.96 -5.26
N GLY A 147 -6.50 -11.00 -5.88
CA GLY A 147 -6.35 -11.18 -7.33
C GLY A 147 -6.95 -12.51 -7.81
N LEU A 148 -6.67 -13.61 -7.09
CA LEU A 148 -7.25 -14.93 -7.42
C LEU A 148 -8.77 -14.96 -7.20
N ALA A 149 -9.31 -14.28 -6.21
CA ALA A 149 -10.75 -14.13 -6.03
C ALA A 149 -11.39 -13.28 -7.17
N ALA A 150 -10.75 -12.16 -7.53
CA ALA A 150 -11.17 -11.31 -8.63
C ALA A 150 -11.07 -11.99 -10.00
N SER A 151 -10.32 -13.07 -10.11
CA SER A 151 -10.13 -13.86 -11.32
C SER A 151 -11.43 -14.42 -11.96
N TRP A 152 -12.54 -14.37 -11.22
CA TRP A 152 -13.86 -14.70 -11.77
C TRP A 152 -14.29 -13.78 -12.91
N TYR A 153 -13.85 -12.51 -12.85
CA TYR A 153 -14.21 -11.48 -13.81
C TYR A 153 -13.27 -11.41 -15.00
N PHE A 154 -12.09 -12.04 -14.90
CA PHE A 154 -11.07 -11.99 -15.96
C PHE A 154 -11.30 -13.14 -16.94
N THR A 155 -11.89 -12.80 -18.10
CA THR A 155 -12.11 -13.71 -19.23
C THR A 155 -11.06 -13.55 -20.32
N ASP A 156 -10.38 -12.40 -20.35
CA ASP A 156 -9.36 -12.02 -21.33
C ASP A 156 -8.06 -11.66 -20.63
N SER A 157 -6.93 -11.88 -21.31
CA SER A 157 -5.60 -11.55 -20.77
C SER A 157 -5.32 -10.04 -20.75
N GLU A 158 -5.97 -9.27 -21.61
CA GLU A 158 -5.71 -7.83 -21.80
C GLU A 158 -6.58 -6.96 -20.90
N ALA A 159 -7.80 -7.37 -20.60
CA ALA A 159 -8.76 -6.61 -19.79
C ALA A 159 -8.24 -6.20 -18.40
N PRO A 160 -7.52 -7.09 -17.65
CA PRO A 160 -6.96 -6.72 -16.36
C PRO A 160 -5.95 -5.56 -16.41
N LEU A 161 -5.15 -5.49 -17.49
CA LEU A 161 -4.16 -4.43 -17.68
C LEU A 161 -4.81 -3.05 -17.71
N LEU A 162 -5.83 -2.88 -18.55
CA LEU A 162 -6.52 -1.61 -18.71
C LEU A 162 -7.29 -1.22 -17.46
N MET A 163 -7.99 -2.18 -16.85
CA MET A 163 -8.78 -1.95 -15.64
C MET A 163 -7.89 -1.45 -14.48
N ILE A 164 -6.79 -2.13 -14.22
CA ILE A 164 -5.92 -1.82 -13.09
C ILE A 164 -5.17 -0.51 -13.32
N ALA A 165 -4.70 -0.26 -14.55
CA ALA A 165 -4.06 1.00 -14.91
C ALA A 165 -5.00 2.20 -14.67
N PHE A 166 -6.28 2.07 -15.01
CA PHE A 166 -7.27 3.12 -14.80
C PHE A 166 -7.51 3.44 -13.31
N PHE A 167 -7.54 2.41 -12.46
CA PHE A 167 -7.77 2.60 -11.02
C PHE A 167 -6.51 3.02 -10.24
N SER A 168 -5.33 3.10 -10.88
CA SER A 168 -4.04 3.31 -10.22
C SER A 168 -3.99 4.58 -9.36
N VAL A 169 -4.44 5.70 -9.90
CA VAL A 169 -4.43 6.99 -9.21
C VAL A 169 -5.39 6.98 -8.02
N GLY A 170 -6.56 6.36 -8.18
CA GLY A 170 -7.55 6.23 -7.12
C GLY A 170 -7.05 5.48 -5.89
N LEU A 171 -6.14 4.50 -6.07
CA LEU A 171 -5.56 3.71 -4.98
C LEU A 171 -4.69 4.55 -4.05
N ILE A 172 -3.95 5.53 -4.57
CA ILE A 172 -3.11 6.42 -3.76
C ILE A 172 -3.98 7.30 -2.86
N PHE A 173 -5.07 7.85 -3.39
CA PHE A 173 -6.03 8.62 -2.59
C PHE A 173 -6.72 7.76 -1.55
N LEU A 174 -7.08 6.53 -1.92
CA LEU A 174 -7.76 5.58 -1.04
C LEU A 174 -6.87 5.09 0.10
N SER A 175 -5.54 5.11 -0.08
CA SER A 175 -4.59 4.65 0.94
C SER A 175 -4.57 5.48 2.21
N GLY A 176 -5.12 6.70 2.20
CA GLY A 176 -5.06 7.60 3.34
C GLY A 176 -3.75 8.40 3.43
N VAL A 177 -2.82 8.18 2.49
CA VAL A 177 -1.51 8.86 2.46
C VAL A 177 -1.64 10.29 1.92
N SER A 178 -2.39 10.46 0.82
CA SER A 178 -2.61 11.79 0.21
C SER A 178 -3.74 12.57 0.86
N TYR A 179 -4.68 11.90 1.51
CA TYR A 179 -5.83 12.53 2.15
C TYR A 179 -6.13 11.83 3.48
N PRO A 180 -6.20 12.56 4.61
CA PRO A 180 -6.43 11.98 5.93
C PRO A 180 -7.73 11.19 6.02
N MET A 181 -7.67 9.98 6.61
CA MET A 181 -8.82 9.08 6.70
C MET A 181 -9.99 9.65 7.51
N GLU A 182 -9.70 10.52 8.48
CA GLU A 182 -10.70 11.16 9.34
C GLU A 182 -11.63 12.09 8.55
N LEU A 183 -11.12 12.68 7.47
CA LEU A 183 -11.85 13.58 6.59
C LEU A 183 -12.55 12.87 5.43
N MET A 184 -12.30 11.55 5.26
CA MET A 184 -12.93 10.77 4.20
C MET A 184 -14.40 10.48 4.51
N PRO A 185 -15.31 10.61 3.50
CA PRO A 185 -16.67 10.10 3.59
C PRO A 185 -16.69 8.60 3.95
N TRP A 186 -17.74 8.15 4.61
CA TRP A 186 -17.86 6.77 5.10
C TRP A 186 -17.70 5.71 4.00
N TYR A 187 -18.16 5.97 2.77
CA TYR A 187 -18.05 5.04 1.64
C TYR A 187 -16.60 4.89 1.13
N TRP A 188 -15.78 5.95 1.16
CA TRP A 188 -14.35 5.87 0.86
C TRP A 188 -13.58 5.11 1.94
N ARG A 189 -13.94 5.33 3.20
CA ARG A 189 -13.38 4.53 4.31
C ARG A 189 -13.72 3.05 4.18
N ALA A 190 -14.95 2.70 3.78
CA ALA A 190 -15.32 1.32 3.51
C ALA A 190 -14.48 0.72 2.37
N ALA A 191 -14.27 1.47 1.28
CA ALA A 191 -13.42 1.04 0.17
C ALA A 191 -11.94 0.84 0.57
N HIS A 192 -11.41 1.67 1.49
CA HIS A 192 -10.08 1.50 2.08
C HIS A 192 -9.91 0.12 2.71
N TYR A 193 -10.88 -0.35 3.48
CA TYR A 193 -10.83 -1.65 4.14
C TYR A 193 -11.10 -2.84 3.20
N ILE A 194 -11.59 -2.61 1.98
CA ILE A 194 -11.79 -3.67 0.99
C ILE A 194 -10.50 -3.96 0.21
N LEU A 195 -9.73 -2.94 -0.16
CA LEU A 195 -8.55 -3.12 -1.01
C LEU A 195 -7.28 -3.30 -0.18
N PRO A 196 -6.53 -4.41 -0.34
CA PRO A 196 -5.28 -4.63 0.40
C PRO A 196 -4.23 -3.55 0.17
N ALA A 197 -4.26 -2.87 -1.00
CA ALA A 197 -3.38 -1.75 -1.29
C ALA A 197 -3.43 -0.66 -0.23
N ALA A 198 -4.64 -0.32 0.25
CA ALA A 198 -4.84 0.84 1.10
C ALA A 198 -4.22 0.67 2.50
N PRO A 199 -4.60 -0.33 3.32
CA PRO A 199 -3.98 -0.54 4.62
C PRO A 199 -2.49 -0.91 4.51
N GLY A 200 -2.09 -1.64 3.45
CA GLY A 200 -0.68 -1.98 3.22
C GLY A 200 0.19 -0.77 2.95
N THR A 201 -0.28 0.16 2.12
CA THR A 201 0.45 1.41 1.83
C THR A 201 0.56 2.30 3.07
N LEU A 202 -0.54 2.45 3.82
CA LEU A 202 -0.53 3.25 5.05
C LEU A 202 0.41 2.65 6.11
N ALA A 203 0.38 1.34 6.31
CA ALA A 203 1.29 0.63 7.21
C ALA A 203 2.75 0.83 6.81
N PHE A 204 3.06 0.70 5.52
CA PHE A 204 4.42 0.89 5.02
C PHE A 204 4.92 2.32 5.23
N VAL A 205 4.11 3.33 4.95
CA VAL A 205 4.49 4.73 5.15
C VAL A 205 4.73 5.03 6.63
N LYS A 206 3.89 4.49 7.53
CA LYS A 206 4.10 4.61 8.98
C LYS A 206 5.44 4.01 9.42
N LEU A 207 5.78 2.81 8.93
CA LEU A 207 7.06 2.16 9.25
C LEU A 207 8.25 2.88 8.62
N ASN A 208 8.18 3.12 7.30
CA ASN A 208 9.32 3.57 6.49
C ASN A 208 9.62 5.07 6.66
N SER A 209 8.58 5.92 6.60
CA SER A 209 8.74 7.37 6.53
C SER A 209 8.54 8.06 7.88
N MET A 210 7.72 7.46 8.76
CA MET A 210 7.44 8.00 10.09
C MET A 210 8.30 7.36 11.19
N GLY A 211 9.03 6.26 10.88
CA GLY A 211 9.86 5.56 11.85
C GLY A 211 9.07 4.87 12.96
N GLY A 212 7.80 4.51 12.67
CA GLY A 212 6.93 3.81 13.61
C GLY A 212 7.32 2.34 13.81
N ASP A 213 6.80 1.75 14.86
CA ASP A 213 6.98 0.34 15.22
C ASP A 213 5.77 -0.51 14.78
N MET A 214 5.89 -1.85 14.94
CA MET A 214 4.77 -2.79 14.71
C MET A 214 3.54 -2.48 15.57
N ALA A 215 3.70 -1.80 16.70
CA ALA A 215 2.59 -1.37 17.54
C ALA A 215 1.74 -0.27 16.86
N ASP A 216 2.40 0.64 16.13
CA ASP A 216 1.76 1.77 15.47
C ASP A 216 0.95 1.35 14.22
N ILE A 217 1.33 0.24 13.60
CA ILE A 217 0.65 -0.33 12.43
C ILE A 217 -0.31 -1.47 12.79
N ARG A 218 -0.54 -1.70 14.07
CA ARG A 218 -1.37 -2.83 14.53
C ARG A 218 -2.77 -2.89 13.88
N PRO A 219 -3.52 -1.80 13.72
CA PRO A 219 -4.83 -1.84 13.07
C PRO A 219 -4.73 -2.24 11.59
N GLU A 220 -3.77 -1.70 10.84
CA GLU A 220 -3.55 -2.04 9.43
C GLU A 220 -3.08 -3.49 9.28
N TYR A 221 -2.19 -3.94 10.16
CA TYR A 221 -1.68 -5.31 10.18
C TYR A 221 -2.76 -6.34 10.45
N ILE A 222 -3.65 -6.08 11.41
CA ILE A 222 -4.82 -6.93 11.69
C ILE A 222 -5.77 -6.93 10.49
N THR A 223 -6.01 -5.77 9.89
CA THR A 223 -6.85 -5.65 8.68
C THR A 223 -6.32 -6.50 7.55
N LEU A 224 -5.00 -6.48 7.28
CA LEU A 224 -4.37 -7.31 6.25
C LEU A 224 -4.54 -8.81 6.54
N TRP A 225 -4.45 -9.25 7.78
CA TRP A 225 -4.69 -10.67 8.12
C TRP A 225 -6.16 -11.07 7.97
N ILE A 226 -7.09 -10.20 8.34
CA ILE A 226 -8.53 -10.42 8.10
C ILE A 226 -8.80 -10.53 6.60
N GLN A 227 -8.26 -9.59 5.81
CA GLN A 227 -8.36 -9.62 4.34
C GLN A 227 -7.75 -10.90 3.77
N THR A 228 -6.59 -11.33 4.25
CA THR A 228 -5.95 -12.60 3.85
C THR A 228 -6.90 -13.78 4.06
N ALA A 229 -7.52 -13.89 5.22
CA ALA A 229 -8.44 -14.99 5.53
C ALA A 229 -9.71 -14.94 4.66
N VAL A 230 -10.31 -13.77 4.52
CA VAL A 230 -11.53 -13.58 3.72
C VAL A 230 -11.26 -13.85 2.24
N TYR A 231 -10.19 -13.29 1.67
CA TYR A 231 -9.89 -13.47 0.25
C TYR A 231 -9.38 -14.88 -0.06
N PHE A 232 -8.71 -15.55 0.88
CA PHE A 232 -8.40 -16.96 0.73
C PHE A 232 -9.67 -17.79 0.57
N ALA A 233 -10.65 -17.62 1.46
CA ALA A 233 -11.92 -18.34 1.39
C ALA A 233 -12.67 -18.05 0.06
N LEU A 234 -12.70 -16.77 -0.37
CA LEU A 234 -13.30 -16.37 -1.63
C LEU A 234 -12.56 -16.96 -2.83
N ALA A 235 -11.23 -16.95 -2.85
CA ALA A 235 -10.42 -17.52 -3.92
C ALA A 235 -10.68 -19.03 -4.05
N VAL A 236 -10.67 -19.77 -2.95
CA VAL A 236 -10.97 -21.21 -2.93
C VAL A 236 -12.37 -21.48 -3.46
N TRP A 237 -13.36 -20.69 -3.07
CA TRP A 237 -14.73 -20.82 -3.57
C TRP A 237 -14.83 -20.56 -5.08
N VAL A 238 -14.16 -19.51 -5.57
CA VAL A 238 -14.09 -19.17 -7.00
C VAL A 238 -13.45 -20.30 -7.80
N TYR A 239 -12.30 -20.79 -7.36
CA TYR A 239 -11.60 -21.89 -8.06
C TYR A 239 -12.41 -23.18 -8.05
N ARG A 240 -13.06 -23.50 -6.94
CA ARG A 240 -13.99 -24.65 -6.91
C ARG A 240 -15.12 -24.50 -7.93
N LYS A 241 -15.73 -23.31 -8.04
CA LYS A 241 -16.77 -23.07 -9.07
C LYS A 241 -16.22 -23.18 -10.49
N LYS A 242 -15.00 -22.69 -10.76
CA LYS A 242 -14.33 -22.85 -12.05
C LYS A 242 -14.11 -24.33 -12.40
N LEU A 243 -13.65 -25.14 -11.45
CA LEU A 243 -13.47 -26.57 -11.62
C LEU A 243 -14.80 -27.27 -11.96
N LEU A 244 -15.88 -26.95 -11.26
CA LEU A 244 -17.21 -27.55 -11.52
C LEU A 244 -17.76 -27.16 -12.91
N ARG A 245 -17.54 -25.95 -13.38
CA ARG A 245 -17.97 -25.49 -14.71
C ARG A 245 -17.16 -26.10 -15.87
N SER A 246 -15.95 -26.56 -15.58
CA SER A 246 -15.05 -27.13 -16.58
C SER A 246 -15.37 -28.61 -16.88
N ILE A 247 -16.31 -29.22 -16.15
CA ILE A 247 -16.78 -30.59 -16.41
C ILE A 247 -17.58 -30.57 -17.71
N PRO A 248 -17.21 -31.34 -18.74
CA PRO A 248 -18.08 -31.52 -19.91
C PRO A 248 -19.40 -32.14 -19.43
N LEU A 249 -20.52 -31.47 -19.70
CA LEU A 249 -21.83 -32.11 -19.58
C LEU A 249 -21.76 -33.38 -20.44
N LYS A 250 -21.89 -34.55 -19.81
CA LYS A 250 -22.08 -35.80 -20.55
C LYS A 250 -23.33 -35.63 -21.40
N ALA A 251 -23.13 -35.48 -22.70
CA ALA A 251 -24.19 -35.60 -23.68
C ALA A 251 -24.69 -37.07 -23.72
#